data_4a43b9e3cad4479d9109ad54d4773437
#
_entry.id   4a43b9e3cad4479d9109ad54d4773437
#
_cell.length_a   1.000
_cell.length_b   1.000
_cell.length_c   1.000
_cell.angle_alpha   90.00
_cell.angle_beta   90.00
_cell.angle_gamma   90.00
#
_symmetry.space_group_name_H-M   'P 1'
#
loop_
_entity.id
_entity.type
_entity.pdbx_description
1 polymer ?
#
loop_
_entity_poly.entity_id
_entity_poly.type
_entity_poly.pdbx_seq_one_letter_code
_entity_poly.pdbx_strand_id
1 'polypeptide(L)'
;YTSIDTGSSGLGVQHNDVKKGCFSTLRAASNLKKTGTHLTSSRPVPPYVGHSVFIDFVPHKAGPGATLLCAEFGGFTIPVDVPSMTATAVADACADAVNRMSSYSCQPVVELWVDAENVCVSQHFKSAMAGLQIRVQASAPTYHQCRAERIIQDVKLMAARIEGSLLWELRRIPNEEHHLYAHLCYARAHLARQDGGTGVTPYLQLTGRARSWHGVPLLDYGCVVMALRTPRELAQLRARGELNPLNGEPGILLGFSDFAGSGRRFYRFDTGRVQIRRECVRLDVVAAAQLIPPQ
;
A
#
# COMPACT_ATOMS: atom_id res chain seq x y z
N TYR A 1 14.49 -8.69 25.92
CA TYR A 1 13.11 -8.17 25.93
C TYR A 1 12.66 -8.10 27.38
N THR A 2 12.81 -6.93 27.99
CA THR A 2 12.35 -6.63 29.33
C THR A 2 10.87 -6.23 29.28
N SER A 3 10.05 -6.92 30.05
CA SER A 3 8.66 -6.60 30.29
C SER A 3 8.57 -5.30 31.08
N ILE A 4 7.97 -4.28 30.52
CA ILE A 4 7.54 -3.09 31.24
C ILE A 4 6.11 -3.35 31.69
N ASP A 5 5.96 -3.62 32.97
CA ASP A 5 4.68 -3.74 33.64
C ASP A 5 4.19 -2.34 33.94
N THR A 6 3.25 -1.81 33.17
CA THR A 6 2.54 -0.58 33.50
C THR A 6 1.12 -0.94 33.91
N GLY A 7 0.91 -1.08 35.20
CA GLY A 7 -0.42 -1.16 35.76
C GLY A 7 -1.22 0.10 35.45
N SER A 8 -2.22 0.00 34.63
CA SER A 8 -3.30 0.98 34.49
C SER A 8 -4.64 0.28 34.58
N SER A 9 -5.24 0.46 35.71
CA SER A 9 -6.66 0.20 35.94
C SER A 9 -7.50 1.17 35.10
N GLY A 10 -8.47 0.64 34.34
CA GLY A 10 -9.68 1.40 34.08
C GLY A 10 -10.15 1.66 32.67
N LEU A 11 -9.79 0.89 31.68
CA LEU A 11 -10.58 0.71 30.46
C LEU A 11 -10.19 -0.66 29.89
N GLY A 12 -11.15 -1.57 29.78
CA GLY A 12 -10.95 -3.00 29.48
C GLY A 12 -10.40 -3.34 28.09
N VAL A 13 -9.48 -2.55 27.57
CA VAL A 13 -8.68 -2.89 26.41
C VAL A 13 -7.48 -3.65 26.91
N GLN A 14 -7.55 -4.96 26.89
CA GLN A 14 -6.42 -5.79 27.29
C GLN A 14 -5.24 -5.51 26.38
N HIS A 15 -4.04 -5.46 26.94
CA HIS A 15 -2.74 -5.31 26.25
C HIS A 15 -2.56 -6.27 25.04
N ASN A 16 -3.33 -7.38 25.03
CA ASN A 16 -3.44 -8.31 23.92
C ASN A 16 -4.17 -7.77 22.68
N ASP A 17 -5.06 -6.78 22.83
CA ASP A 17 -5.83 -6.23 21.70
C ASP A 17 -5.05 -5.19 20.92
N VAL A 18 -4.16 -4.45 21.57
CA VAL A 18 -3.21 -3.54 20.91
C VAL A 18 -2.16 -4.34 20.12
N LYS A 19 -1.67 -5.47 20.68
CA LYS A 19 -0.81 -6.40 19.93
C LYS A 19 -1.54 -7.05 18.76
N LYS A 20 -2.83 -7.32 18.85
CA LYS A 20 -3.63 -7.90 17.75
C LYS A 20 -3.82 -6.93 16.59
N GLY A 21 -3.94 -5.63 16.79
CA GLY A 21 -4.08 -4.63 15.73
C GLY A 21 -2.79 -4.48 14.89
N CYS A 22 -1.66 -4.27 15.54
CA CYS A 22 -0.35 -4.08 14.86
C CYS A 22 0.20 -5.37 14.25
N PHE A 23 0.07 -6.50 14.98
CA PHE A 23 0.51 -7.82 14.52
C PHE A 23 -0.52 -8.56 13.66
N SER A 24 -1.79 -8.16 13.62
CA SER A 24 -2.78 -8.84 12.78
C SER A 24 -2.49 -8.63 11.30
N THR A 25 -2.02 -7.46 10.90
CA THR A 25 -1.55 -7.21 9.53
C THR A 25 -0.29 -8.04 9.24
N LEU A 26 0.65 -8.07 10.17
CA LEU A 26 1.89 -8.86 10.05
C LEU A 26 1.63 -10.37 10.14
N ARG A 27 0.78 -10.83 11.09
CA ARG A 27 0.37 -12.23 11.19
C ARG A 27 -0.55 -12.69 10.06
N ALA A 28 -1.43 -11.83 9.56
CA ALA A 28 -2.24 -12.18 8.39
C ALA A 28 -1.36 -12.46 7.17
N ALA A 29 -0.26 -11.74 7.00
CA ALA A 29 0.73 -12.01 5.95
C ALA A 29 1.55 -13.28 6.23
N SER A 30 1.74 -13.69 7.50
CA SER A 30 2.58 -14.83 7.89
C SER A 30 1.86 -16.16 8.02
N ASN A 31 0.53 -16.16 8.24
CA ASN A 31 -0.26 -17.37 8.54
C ASN A 31 -1.10 -17.87 7.35
N LEU A 32 -0.75 -17.50 6.12
CA LEU A 32 -1.39 -18.11 4.95
C LEU A 32 -0.99 -19.59 4.85
N LYS A 33 -1.93 -20.45 5.21
CA LYS A 33 -1.75 -21.92 5.11
C LYS A 33 -1.41 -22.31 3.68
N LYS A 34 -0.37 -23.12 3.51
CA LYS A 34 -0.10 -23.82 2.25
C LYS A 34 -1.33 -24.62 1.85
N THR A 35 -2.07 -24.17 0.88
CA THR A 35 -3.15 -24.95 0.27
C THR A 35 -2.64 -25.53 -1.04
N GLY A 36 -2.45 -26.86 -1.04
CA GLY A 36 -2.32 -27.68 -2.24
C GLY A 36 -0.95 -27.72 -2.90
N THR A 37 -0.57 -28.88 -3.32
CA THR A 37 0.50 -29.16 -4.30
C THR A 37 0.09 -28.55 -5.64
N HIS A 38 0.72 -27.45 -6.01
CA HIS A 38 0.49 -26.84 -7.33
C HIS A 38 1.39 -27.50 -8.36
N LEU A 39 0.79 -27.88 -9.47
CA LEU A 39 1.49 -28.20 -10.71
C LEU A 39 2.46 -27.06 -11.00
N THR A 40 3.74 -27.34 -10.99
CA THR A 40 4.79 -26.41 -11.41
C THR A 40 4.51 -26.03 -12.85
N SER A 41 4.12 -24.78 -13.09
CA SER A 41 3.94 -24.29 -14.44
C SER A 41 5.30 -24.38 -15.15
N SER A 42 5.33 -25.00 -16.31
CA SER A 42 6.51 -25.14 -17.17
C SER A 42 6.93 -23.82 -17.85
N ARG A 43 6.51 -22.69 -17.30
CA ARG A 43 6.87 -21.37 -17.87
C ARG A 43 8.34 -21.07 -17.67
N PRO A 44 9.00 -20.52 -18.70
CA PRO A 44 10.37 -20.07 -18.54
C PRO A 44 10.46 -19.02 -17.42
N VAL A 45 11.47 -19.16 -16.58
CA VAL A 45 11.77 -18.18 -15.55
C VAL A 45 12.11 -16.88 -16.28
N PRO A 46 11.51 -15.74 -15.86
CA PRO A 46 11.85 -14.46 -16.46
C PRO A 46 13.36 -14.18 -16.41
N PRO A 47 13.96 -13.58 -17.41
CA PRO A 47 15.41 -13.37 -17.49
C PRO A 47 15.95 -12.49 -16.33
N TYR A 48 15.10 -11.64 -15.74
CA TYR A 48 15.43 -10.84 -14.56
C TYR A 48 14.16 -10.50 -13.77
N VAL A 49 14.34 -10.08 -12.54
CA VAL A 49 13.25 -9.64 -11.65
C VAL A 49 12.67 -8.33 -12.19
N GLY A 50 11.33 -8.27 -12.33
CA GLY A 50 10.66 -7.11 -12.92
C GLY A 50 10.49 -7.16 -14.46
N HIS A 51 11.03 -8.18 -15.15
CA HIS A 51 10.82 -8.36 -16.59
C HIS A 51 9.34 -8.50 -16.97
N SER A 52 8.63 -9.30 -16.24
CA SER A 52 7.21 -9.58 -16.46
C SER A 52 6.41 -9.17 -15.23
N VAL A 53 5.35 -8.41 -15.44
CA VAL A 53 4.43 -7.97 -14.39
C VAL A 53 3.00 -8.40 -14.69
N PHE A 54 2.20 -8.50 -13.65
CA PHE A 54 0.79 -8.88 -13.70
C PHE A 54 -0.03 -7.75 -13.14
N ILE A 55 -1.18 -7.52 -13.74
CA ILE A 55 -2.14 -6.55 -13.23
C ILE A 55 -3.47 -7.20 -12.92
N ASP A 56 -4.11 -6.68 -11.89
CA ASP A 56 -5.49 -6.96 -11.54
C ASP A 56 -6.12 -5.69 -10.96
N PHE A 57 -7.43 -5.56 -11.08
CA PHE A 57 -8.16 -4.40 -10.61
C PHE A 57 -8.99 -4.76 -9.39
N VAL A 58 -9.03 -3.84 -8.45
CA VAL A 58 -9.93 -3.89 -7.30
C VAL A 58 -10.88 -2.70 -7.42
N PRO A 59 -12.13 -2.93 -7.84
CA PRO A 59 -13.13 -1.86 -7.95
C PRO A 59 -13.31 -1.16 -6.60
N HIS A 60 -13.44 0.15 -6.62
CA HIS A 60 -13.80 0.92 -5.44
C HIS A 60 -15.28 0.70 -5.11
N LYS A 61 -15.61 0.58 -3.83
CA LYS A 61 -17.00 0.41 -3.36
C LYS A 61 -17.83 1.68 -3.62
N ALA A 62 -17.17 2.83 -3.59
CA ALA A 62 -17.78 4.12 -3.85
C ALA A 62 -17.18 4.75 -5.10
N GLY A 63 -17.92 4.73 -6.21
CA GLY A 63 -17.52 5.41 -7.45
C GLY A 63 -17.08 4.48 -8.58
N PRO A 64 -16.75 5.07 -9.75
CA PRO A 64 -16.43 4.32 -10.97
C PRO A 64 -14.97 3.89 -11.06
N GLY A 65 -14.17 4.18 -10.05
CA GLY A 65 -12.73 3.92 -10.02
C GLY A 65 -12.36 2.54 -9.53
N ALA A 66 -11.08 2.25 -9.58
CA ALA A 66 -10.48 1.02 -9.07
C ALA A 66 -9.07 1.28 -8.55
N THR A 67 -8.52 0.36 -7.78
CA THR A 67 -7.08 0.27 -7.53
C THR A 67 -6.49 -0.80 -8.43
N LEU A 68 -5.59 -0.42 -9.31
CA LEU A 68 -4.78 -1.36 -10.07
C LEU A 68 -3.67 -1.87 -9.16
N LEU A 69 -3.54 -3.19 -9.09
CA LEU A 69 -2.45 -3.87 -8.40
C LEU A 69 -1.51 -4.47 -9.46
N CYS A 70 -0.31 -3.90 -9.58
CA CYS A 70 0.73 -4.39 -10.49
C CYS A 70 1.76 -5.19 -9.69
N ALA A 71 1.80 -6.49 -9.88
CA ALA A 71 2.66 -7.41 -9.15
C ALA A 71 3.74 -8.04 -10.05
N GLU A 72 4.95 -8.17 -9.53
CA GLU A 72 6.01 -8.97 -10.15
C GLU A 72 6.12 -10.35 -9.46
N PHE A 73 6.82 -11.29 -10.08
CA PHE A 73 6.93 -12.68 -9.60
C PHE A 73 7.58 -12.82 -8.22
N GLY A 74 8.44 -11.91 -7.83
CA GLY A 74 9.08 -11.86 -6.52
C GLY A 74 8.13 -11.45 -5.40
N GLY A 75 6.96 -10.91 -5.73
CA GLY A 75 5.94 -10.51 -4.77
C GLY A 75 5.91 -9.03 -4.46
N PHE A 76 6.76 -8.23 -5.10
CA PHE A 76 6.66 -6.78 -5.03
C PHE A 76 5.42 -6.33 -5.81
N THR A 77 4.60 -5.49 -5.19
CA THR A 77 3.33 -5.06 -5.78
C THR A 77 3.19 -3.54 -5.67
N ILE A 78 2.89 -2.89 -6.78
CA ILE A 78 2.65 -1.45 -6.87
C ILE A 78 1.15 -1.21 -7.00
N PRO A 79 0.52 -0.43 -6.12
CA PRO A 79 -0.84 0.03 -6.27
C PRO A 79 -0.86 1.35 -7.06
N VAL A 80 -1.80 1.50 -7.97
CA VAL A 80 -2.07 2.74 -8.70
C VAL A 80 -3.56 3.04 -8.66
N ASP A 81 -3.91 4.28 -8.38
CA ASP A 81 -5.30 4.74 -8.41
C ASP A 81 -5.78 4.89 -9.86
N VAL A 82 -6.93 4.30 -10.16
CA VAL A 82 -7.59 4.36 -11.47
C VAL A 82 -8.91 5.10 -11.27
N PRO A 83 -9.01 6.36 -11.66
CA PRO A 83 -10.20 7.18 -11.36
C PRO A 83 -11.47 6.70 -12.08
N SER A 84 -11.32 5.97 -13.18
CA SER A 84 -12.42 5.37 -13.93
C SER A 84 -11.94 4.20 -14.79
N MET A 85 -12.80 3.22 -15.06
CA MET A 85 -12.48 2.05 -15.88
C MET A 85 -12.57 2.34 -17.40
N THR A 86 -12.19 3.55 -17.82
CA THR A 86 -12.06 3.89 -19.26
C THR A 86 -10.73 3.39 -19.81
N ALA A 87 -10.67 3.08 -21.10
CA ALA A 87 -9.46 2.57 -21.74
C ALA A 87 -8.25 3.50 -21.57
N THR A 88 -8.45 4.81 -21.60
CA THR A 88 -7.41 5.82 -21.40
C THR A 88 -6.91 5.80 -19.95
N ALA A 89 -7.81 5.91 -18.97
CA ALA A 89 -7.40 5.93 -17.55
C ALA A 89 -6.71 4.64 -17.12
N VAL A 90 -7.15 3.50 -17.64
CA VAL A 90 -6.51 2.20 -17.40
C VAL A 90 -5.14 2.14 -18.07
N ALA A 91 -4.99 2.63 -19.30
CA ALA A 91 -3.69 2.66 -19.98
C ALA A 91 -2.70 3.57 -19.25
N ASP A 92 -3.13 4.76 -18.79
CA ASP A 92 -2.30 5.70 -18.03
C ASP A 92 -1.86 5.09 -16.69
N ALA A 93 -2.76 4.43 -15.99
CA ALA A 93 -2.44 3.76 -14.73
C ALA A 93 -1.46 2.59 -14.92
N CYS A 94 -1.62 1.80 -15.98
CA CYS A 94 -0.67 0.74 -16.32
C CYS A 94 0.69 1.30 -16.71
N ALA A 95 0.73 2.40 -17.46
CA ALA A 95 1.97 3.08 -17.81
C ALA A 95 2.70 3.59 -16.55
N ASP A 96 1.98 4.22 -15.60
CA ASP A 96 2.55 4.64 -14.32
C ASP A 96 3.11 3.44 -13.54
N ALA A 97 2.32 2.37 -13.40
CA ALA A 97 2.74 1.16 -12.69
C ALA A 97 4.02 0.55 -13.28
N VAL A 98 4.08 0.42 -14.61
CA VAL A 98 5.23 -0.14 -15.33
C VAL A 98 6.47 0.75 -15.19
N ASN A 99 6.32 2.07 -15.35
CA ASN A 99 7.42 3.02 -15.20
C ASN A 99 7.98 3.00 -13.77
N ARG A 100 7.12 2.93 -12.76
CA ARG A 100 7.54 2.79 -11.36
C ARG A 100 8.23 1.47 -11.11
N MET A 101 7.70 0.35 -11.65
CA MET A 101 8.33 -0.97 -11.52
C MET A 101 9.74 -0.96 -12.14
N SER A 102 9.87 -0.42 -13.36
CA SER A 102 11.16 -0.27 -14.05
C SER A 102 12.14 0.61 -13.27
N SER A 103 11.64 1.67 -12.65
CA SER A 103 12.44 2.56 -11.79
C SER A 103 12.99 1.86 -10.55
N TYR A 104 12.18 1.01 -9.90
CA TYR A 104 12.60 0.25 -8.72
C TYR A 104 13.58 -0.87 -9.06
N SER A 105 13.33 -1.60 -10.15
CA SER A 105 14.19 -2.71 -10.59
C SER A 105 15.47 -2.25 -11.30
N CYS A 106 15.54 -0.97 -11.72
CA CYS A 106 16.56 -0.45 -12.63
C CYS A 106 16.64 -1.26 -13.96
N GLN A 107 15.56 -1.94 -14.33
CA GLN A 107 15.44 -2.76 -15.52
C GLN A 107 14.08 -2.50 -16.19
N PRO A 108 13.96 -2.53 -17.51
CA PRO A 108 12.71 -2.32 -18.20
C PRO A 108 11.73 -3.47 -17.93
N VAL A 109 10.46 -3.14 -17.72
CA VAL A 109 9.37 -4.13 -17.85
C VAL A 109 9.16 -4.39 -19.34
N VAL A 110 9.12 -5.65 -19.75
CA VAL A 110 8.97 -6.06 -21.16
C VAL A 110 7.62 -6.72 -21.41
N GLU A 111 7.06 -7.38 -20.40
CA GLU A 111 5.81 -8.10 -20.52
C GLU A 111 4.80 -7.67 -19.45
N LEU A 112 3.59 -7.39 -19.90
CA LEU A 112 2.44 -7.10 -19.06
C LEU A 112 1.38 -8.18 -19.24
N TRP A 113 1.12 -8.90 -18.18
CA TRP A 113 0.08 -9.94 -18.15
C TRP A 113 -1.21 -9.36 -17.58
N VAL A 114 -2.29 -9.57 -18.29
CA VAL A 114 -3.62 -9.05 -17.95
C VAL A 114 -4.65 -10.17 -18.00
N ASP A 115 -5.68 -10.08 -17.18
CA ASP A 115 -6.88 -10.86 -17.40
C ASP A 115 -7.59 -10.38 -18.67
N ALA A 116 -8.39 -11.27 -19.27
CA ALA A 116 -9.13 -10.98 -20.51
C ALA A 116 -10.28 -9.99 -20.30
N GLU A 117 -10.06 -8.96 -19.46
CA GLU A 117 -11.01 -7.87 -19.31
C GLU A 117 -11.09 -7.03 -20.61
N ASN A 118 -12.30 -6.62 -20.99
CA ASN A 118 -12.55 -5.93 -22.26
C ASN A 118 -11.68 -4.68 -22.44
N VAL A 119 -11.39 -3.97 -21.37
CA VAL A 119 -10.55 -2.76 -21.41
C VAL A 119 -9.12 -3.08 -21.79
N CYS A 120 -8.53 -4.11 -21.15
CA CYS A 120 -7.14 -4.51 -21.35
C CYS A 120 -6.89 -5.20 -22.70
N VAL A 121 -7.94 -5.74 -23.33
CA VAL A 121 -7.82 -6.33 -24.68
C VAL A 121 -8.15 -5.34 -25.79
N SER A 122 -8.57 -4.12 -25.45
CA SER A 122 -8.90 -3.08 -26.42
C SER A 122 -7.68 -2.69 -27.27
N GLN A 123 -7.94 -2.27 -28.54
CA GLN A 123 -6.86 -1.81 -29.42
C GLN A 123 -6.15 -0.57 -28.89
N HIS A 124 -6.90 0.35 -28.26
CA HIS A 124 -6.34 1.54 -27.63
C HIS A 124 -5.29 1.18 -26.55
N PHE A 125 -5.66 0.29 -25.62
CA PHE A 125 -4.76 -0.17 -24.58
C PHE A 125 -3.51 -0.84 -25.15
N LYS A 126 -3.69 -1.77 -26.10
CA LYS A 126 -2.56 -2.45 -26.77
C LYS A 126 -1.62 -1.49 -27.46
N SER A 127 -2.16 -0.48 -28.17
CA SER A 127 -1.37 0.55 -28.84
C SER A 127 -0.59 1.41 -27.84
N ALA A 128 -1.20 1.79 -26.71
CA ALA A 128 -0.54 2.54 -25.64
C ALA A 128 0.63 1.75 -25.05
N MET A 129 0.43 0.47 -24.74
CA MET A 129 1.50 -0.39 -24.21
C MET A 129 2.60 -0.66 -25.24
N ALA A 130 2.24 -0.85 -26.52
CA ALA A 130 3.21 -1.00 -27.59
C ALA A 130 4.09 0.24 -27.76
N GLY A 131 3.54 1.45 -27.58
CA GLY A 131 4.29 2.70 -27.53
C GLY A 131 5.36 2.75 -26.44
N LEU A 132 5.15 2.00 -25.36
CA LEU A 132 6.12 1.82 -24.26
C LEU A 132 7.04 0.59 -24.46
N GLN A 133 6.97 -0.06 -25.61
CA GLN A 133 7.69 -1.30 -25.94
C GLN A 133 7.32 -2.49 -25.03
N ILE A 134 6.11 -2.51 -24.50
CA ILE A 134 5.60 -3.53 -23.61
C ILE A 134 4.70 -4.49 -24.39
N ARG A 135 5.00 -5.78 -24.29
CA ARG A 135 4.18 -6.86 -24.84
C ARG A 135 3.03 -7.18 -23.88
N VAL A 136 1.81 -6.96 -24.32
CA VAL A 136 0.61 -7.35 -23.57
C VAL A 136 0.30 -8.82 -23.82
N GLN A 137 0.20 -9.59 -22.76
CA GLN A 137 -0.18 -11.01 -22.76
C GLN A 137 -1.51 -11.17 -22.03
N ALA A 138 -2.54 -11.57 -22.74
CA ALA A 138 -3.81 -11.93 -22.12
C ALA A 138 -3.74 -13.35 -21.57
N SER A 139 -4.13 -13.55 -20.32
CA SER A 139 -4.29 -14.89 -19.75
C SER A 139 -5.45 -15.61 -20.43
N ALA A 140 -5.25 -16.87 -20.82
CA ALA A 140 -6.38 -17.68 -21.25
C ALA A 140 -7.32 -17.90 -20.07
N PRO A 141 -8.66 -17.93 -20.28
CA PRO A 141 -9.66 -18.01 -19.21
C PRO A 141 -9.49 -19.20 -18.24
N THR A 142 -8.79 -20.22 -18.68
CA THR A 142 -8.53 -21.46 -17.89
C THR A 142 -7.13 -21.54 -17.31
N TYR A 143 -6.23 -20.63 -17.68
CA TYR A 143 -4.84 -20.60 -17.22
C TYR A 143 -4.62 -19.43 -16.29
N HIS A 144 -5.06 -19.59 -15.06
CA HIS A 144 -4.74 -18.64 -14.01
C HIS A 144 -3.24 -18.59 -13.73
N GLN A 145 -2.71 -17.40 -13.60
CA GLN A 145 -1.29 -17.22 -13.30
C GLN A 145 -1.04 -17.38 -11.80
N CYS A 146 -1.12 -18.63 -11.37
CA CYS A 146 -1.19 -19.04 -9.96
C CYS A 146 -0.31 -18.26 -8.97
N ARG A 147 0.83 -17.71 -9.39
CA ARG A 147 1.72 -17.01 -8.47
C ARG A 147 1.35 -15.54 -8.29
N ALA A 148 1.12 -14.80 -9.37
CA ALA A 148 0.77 -13.39 -9.29
C ALA A 148 -0.65 -13.19 -8.75
N GLU A 149 -1.60 -14.02 -9.19
CA GLU A 149 -2.94 -14.05 -8.62
C GLU A 149 -2.91 -14.31 -7.12
N ARG A 150 -2.10 -15.26 -6.66
CA ARG A 150 -1.95 -15.51 -5.23
C ARG A 150 -1.42 -14.28 -4.49
N ILE A 151 -0.44 -13.56 -5.05
CA ILE A 151 0.10 -12.34 -4.47
C ILE A 151 -1.00 -11.29 -4.33
N ILE A 152 -1.78 -11.08 -5.38
CA ILE A 152 -2.88 -10.12 -5.41
C ILE A 152 -4.01 -10.57 -4.48
N GLN A 153 -4.38 -11.85 -4.49
CA GLN A 153 -5.38 -12.39 -3.57
C GLN A 153 -4.97 -12.25 -2.11
N ASP A 154 -3.69 -12.44 -1.79
CA ASP A 154 -3.18 -12.20 -0.43
C ASP A 154 -3.42 -10.75 0.00
N VAL A 155 -3.14 -9.78 -0.88
CA VAL A 155 -3.37 -8.35 -0.60
C VAL A 155 -4.87 -8.08 -0.41
N LYS A 156 -5.73 -8.61 -1.27
CA LYS A 156 -7.20 -8.51 -1.16
C LYS A 156 -7.72 -9.10 0.16
N LEU A 157 -7.22 -10.28 0.55
CA LEU A 157 -7.59 -10.92 1.82
C LEU A 157 -7.11 -10.12 3.05
N MET A 158 -5.91 -9.52 2.96
CA MET A 158 -5.42 -8.65 4.02
C MET A 158 -6.30 -7.41 4.15
N ALA A 159 -6.71 -6.80 3.05
CA ALA A 159 -7.61 -5.64 3.03
C ALA A 159 -8.95 -5.98 3.68
N ALA A 160 -9.59 -7.07 3.26
CA ALA A 160 -10.87 -7.50 3.82
C ALA A 160 -10.84 -7.75 5.35
N ARG A 161 -9.70 -8.22 5.88
CA ARG A 161 -9.52 -8.42 7.33
C ARG A 161 -9.37 -7.12 8.10
N ILE A 162 -8.72 -6.12 7.49
CA ILE A 162 -8.49 -4.81 8.12
C ILE A 162 -9.76 -3.97 8.03
N GLU A 163 -10.47 -3.98 6.92
CA GLU A 163 -11.70 -3.21 6.71
C GLU A 163 -12.74 -3.41 7.83
N GLY A 164 -12.85 -4.63 8.35
CA GLY A 164 -13.75 -4.94 9.46
C GLY A 164 -13.34 -4.33 10.81
N SER A 165 -12.09 -3.86 10.94
CA SER A 165 -11.55 -3.27 12.18
C SER A 165 -11.25 -1.77 12.06
N LEU A 166 -11.48 -1.16 10.89
CA LEU A 166 -11.23 0.25 10.68
C LEU A 166 -12.28 1.12 11.37
N LEU A 167 -11.80 2.23 11.92
CA LEU A 167 -12.66 3.28 12.43
C LEU A 167 -13.56 3.80 11.29
N TRP A 168 -14.83 4.03 11.58
CA TRP A 168 -15.81 4.50 10.59
C TRP A 168 -15.40 5.85 9.94
N GLU A 169 -14.62 6.68 10.64
CA GLU A 169 -14.08 7.96 10.14
C GLU A 169 -13.21 7.79 8.90
N LEU A 170 -12.55 6.64 8.75
CA LEU A 170 -11.74 6.34 7.57
C LEU A 170 -12.58 6.25 6.30
N ARG A 171 -13.84 5.83 6.41
CA ARG A 171 -14.78 5.72 5.27
C ARG A 171 -15.13 7.07 4.62
N ARG A 172 -14.77 8.18 5.25
CA ARG A 172 -14.95 9.53 4.73
C ARG A 172 -13.74 10.05 3.96
N ILE A 173 -12.64 9.31 3.97
CA ILE A 173 -11.42 9.71 3.28
C ILE A 173 -11.60 9.44 1.79
N PRO A 174 -11.38 10.41 0.92
CA PRO A 174 -11.40 10.17 -0.52
C PRO A 174 -10.40 9.07 -0.90
N ASN A 175 -10.84 8.13 -1.74
CA ASN A 175 -10.03 6.99 -2.18
C ASN A 175 -9.43 6.15 -1.03
N GLU A 176 -10.17 6.01 0.09
CA GLU A 176 -9.72 5.25 1.27
C GLU A 176 -9.22 3.85 0.90
N GLU A 177 -9.95 3.17 0.03
CA GLU A 177 -9.61 1.82 -0.41
C GLU A 177 -8.24 1.79 -1.11
N HIS A 178 -7.95 2.75 -1.99
CA HIS A 178 -6.64 2.87 -2.61
C HIS A 178 -5.53 3.09 -1.55
N HIS A 179 -5.77 3.93 -0.55
CA HIS A 179 -4.80 4.16 0.52
C HIS A 179 -4.55 2.92 1.35
N LEU A 180 -5.59 2.12 1.63
CA LEU A 180 -5.45 0.84 2.32
C LEU A 180 -4.61 -0.14 1.49
N TYR A 181 -4.92 -0.32 0.21
CA TYR A 181 -4.14 -1.17 -0.68
C TYR A 181 -2.68 -0.72 -0.79
N ALA A 182 -2.45 0.57 -0.87
CA ALA A 182 -1.10 1.13 -0.91
C ALA A 182 -0.30 0.85 0.38
N HIS A 183 -0.95 0.94 1.54
CA HIS A 183 -0.33 0.56 2.81
C HIS A 183 0.01 -0.93 2.86
N LEU A 184 -0.91 -1.78 2.42
CA LEU A 184 -0.72 -3.24 2.42
C LEU A 184 0.37 -3.70 1.47
N CYS A 185 0.40 -3.15 0.25
CA CYS A 185 1.47 -3.41 -0.71
C CYS A 185 2.83 -3.00 -0.13
N TYR A 186 2.87 -1.84 0.53
CA TYR A 186 4.07 -1.38 1.22
C TYR A 186 4.51 -2.33 2.32
N ALA A 187 3.61 -2.70 3.23
CA ALA A 187 3.91 -3.63 4.32
C ALA A 187 4.42 -4.97 3.77
N ARG A 188 3.75 -5.51 2.75
CA ARG A 188 4.13 -6.77 2.10
C ARG A 188 5.51 -6.68 1.42
N ALA A 189 5.84 -5.56 0.78
CA ALA A 189 7.12 -5.38 0.11
C ALA A 189 8.31 -5.48 1.07
N HIS A 190 8.10 -5.14 2.34
CA HIS A 190 9.15 -5.12 3.37
C HIS A 190 9.10 -6.29 4.35
N LEU A 191 8.17 -7.24 4.17
CA LEU A 191 8.10 -8.47 4.95
C LEU A 191 8.90 -9.58 4.26
N ALA A 192 9.71 -10.28 5.05
CA ALA A 192 10.41 -11.46 4.57
C ALA A 192 9.41 -12.59 4.24
N ARG A 193 9.64 -13.30 3.16
CA ARG A 193 8.84 -14.45 2.77
C ARG A 193 9.13 -15.64 3.68
N GLN A 194 8.07 -16.32 4.11
CA GLN A 194 8.17 -17.52 4.95
C GLN A 194 8.09 -18.84 4.18
N ASP A 195 7.83 -18.80 2.88
CA ASP A 195 7.58 -19.97 2.03
C ASP A 195 8.85 -20.66 1.50
N GLY A 196 9.79 -20.95 2.39
CA GLY A 196 11.05 -21.62 2.08
C GLY A 196 12.06 -20.72 1.35
N GLY A 197 11.79 -19.43 1.30
CA GLY A 197 12.67 -18.44 0.71
C GLY A 197 13.88 -18.11 1.60
N THR A 198 14.79 -17.39 1.03
CA THR A 198 16.05 -16.95 1.62
C THR A 198 15.92 -15.91 2.75
N GLY A 199 14.71 -15.63 3.25
CA GLY A 199 14.45 -14.53 4.18
C GLY A 199 14.53 -13.14 3.54
N VAL A 200 14.66 -13.08 2.22
CA VAL A 200 14.78 -11.83 1.46
C VAL A 200 13.40 -11.19 1.26
N THR A 201 13.29 -9.89 1.52
CA THR A 201 12.04 -9.17 1.28
C THR A 201 11.82 -8.94 -0.24
N PRO A 202 10.55 -8.85 -0.72
CA PRO A 202 10.28 -8.51 -2.11
C PRO A 202 10.95 -7.21 -2.57
N TYR A 203 11.01 -6.21 -1.68
CA TYR A 203 11.70 -4.95 -1.95
C TYR A 203 13.21 -5.14 -2.20
N LEU A 204 13.89 -5.89 -1.33
CA LEU A 204 15.32 -6.19 -1.50
C LEU A 204 15.58 -7.01 -2.76
N GLN A 205 14.70 -7.99 -3.05
CA GLN A 205 14.83 -8.82 -4.25
C GLN A 205 14.72 -7.99 -5.54
N LEU A 206 13.79 -7.02 -5.58
CA LEU A 206 13.58 -6.18 -6.76
C LEU A 206 14.67 -5.11 -6.90
N THR A 207 15.01 -4.42 -5.82
CA THR A 207 15.86 -3.21 -5.86
C THR A 207 17.33 -3.49 -5.61
N GLY A 208 17.67 -4.67 -5.10
CA GLY A 208 19.02 -4.98 -4.61
C GLY A 208 19.42 -4.19 -3.34
N ARG A 209 18.50 -3.43 -2.74
CA ARG A 209 18.78 -2.54 -1.61
C ARG A 209 17.92 -2.90 -0.40
N ALA A 210 18.56 -3.10 0.74
CA ALA A 210 17.84 -3.22 2.00
C ALA A 210 17.33 -1.84 2.44
N ARG A 211 16.09 -1.77 2.93
CA ARG A 211 15.57 -0.56 3.54
C ARG A 211 16.12 -0.41 4.96
N SER A 212 16.65 0.75 5.26
CA SER A 212 16.98 1.11 6.65
C SER A 212 15.71 1.56 7.37
N TRP A 213 15.41 0.89 8.48
CA TRP A 213 14.32 1.25 9.40
C TRP A 213 14.81 2.09 10.59
N HIS A 214 16.11 2.41 10.61
CA HIS A 214 16.68 3.16 11.72
C HIS A 214 16.03 4.55 11.84
N GLY A 215 15.49 4.82 13.00
CA GLY A 215 14.81 6.09 13.29
C GLY A 215 13.45 6.29 12.59
N VAL A 216 12.91 5.29 11.90
CA VAL A 216 11.59 5.35 11.26
C VAL A 216 10.57 4.59 12.12
N PRO A 217 9.72 5.27 12.89
CA PRO A 217 8.71 4.58 13.67
C PRO A 217 7.70 3.88 12.76
N LEU A 218 7.42 2.62 13.06
CA LEU A 218 6.33 1.88 12.44
C LEU A 218 5.02 2.30 13.11
N LEU A 219 4.17 2.96 12.36
CA LEU A 219 2.86 3.40 12.81
C LEU A 219 1.77 2.62 12.11
N ASP A 220 0.69 2.35 12.81
CA ASP A 220 -0.44 1.59 12.30
C ASP A 220 -1.25 2.42 11.29
N TYR A 221 -1.77 1.77 10.24
CA TYR A 221 -2.75 2.36 9.35
C TYR A 221 -4.00 2.78 10.13
N GLY A 222 -4.48 3.97 9.86
CA GLY A 222 -5.69 4.49 10.53
C GLY A 222 -5.47 5.05 11.92
N CYS A 223 -4.24 5.04 12.46
CA CYS A 223 -4.00 5.67 13.76
C CYS A 223 -4.03 7.20 13.64
N VAL A 224 -4.49 7.85 14.71
CA VAL A 224 -4.45 9.31 14.81
C VAL A 224 -3.02 9.75 15.10
N VAL A 225 -2.55 10.72 14.33
CA VAL A 225 -1.18 11.23 14.42
C VAL A 225 -1.16 12.75 14.45
N MET A 226 -0.10 13.29 15.03
CA MET A 226 0.31 14.68 14.86
C MET A 226 1.40 14.69 13.80
N ALA A 227 1.12 15.26 12.63
CA ALA A 227 2.10 15.44 11.57
C ALA A 227 2.86 16.75 11.81
N LEU A 228 4.18 16.67 11.96
CA LEU A 228 4.98 17.84 12.32
C LEU A 228 5.08 18.84 11.17
N ARG A 229 4.92 20.11 11.49
CA ARG A 229 5.11 21.24 10.57
C ARG A 229 6.58 21.51 10.35
N THR A 230 6.93 21.90 9.15
CA THR A 230 8.29 22.35 8.85
C THR A 230 8.56 23.71 9.50
N PRO A 231 9.84 24.06 9.79
CA PRO A 231 10.19 25.38 10.29
C PRO A 231 9.69 26.52 9.40
N ARG A 232 9.64 26.31 8.09
CA ARG A 232 9.11 27.29 7.12
C ARG A 232 7.61 27.51 7.30
N GLU A 233 6.83 26.47 7.49
CA GLU A 233 5.38 26.57 7.75
C GLU A 233 5.11 27.30 9.07
N LEU A 234 5.86 26.99 10.12
CA LEU A 234 5.75 27.69 11.41
C LEU A 234 6.09 29.17 11.28
N ALA A 235 7.13 29.52 10.52
CA ALA A 235 7.48 30.93 10.25
C ALA A 235 6.37 31.66 9.48
N GLN A 236 5.74 30.98 8.49
CA GLN A 236 4.61 31.55 7.75
C GLN A 236 3.38 31.81 8.64
N LEU A 237 3.07 30.89 9.56
CA LEU A 237 1.95 31.06 10.50
C LEU A 237 2.20 32.25 11.45
N ARG A 238 3.41 32.38 11.97
CA ARG A 238 3.81 33.53 12.79
C ARG A 238 3.72 34.86 12.02
N ALA A 239 4.14 34.85 10.75
CA ALA A 239 4.03 36.02 9.88
C ALA A 239 2.58 36.43 9.59
N ARG A 240 1.63 35.49 9.70
CA ARG A 240 0.18 35.73 9.60
C ARG A 240 -0.48 36.15 10.91
N GLY A 241 0.30 36.35 11.98
CA GLY A 241 -0.20 36.78 13.28
C GLY A 241 -0.55 35.69 14.28
N GLU A 242 -0.25 34.42 13.96
CA GLU A 242 -0.40 33.33 14.95
C GLU A 242 0.73 33.42 15.98
N LEU A 243 0.43 33.87 17.20
CA LEU A 243 1.43 34.07 18.26
C LEU A 243 2.10 32.76 18.68
N ASN A 244 1.33 31.65 18.79
CA ASN A 244 1.82 30.34 19.20
C ASN A 244 1.28 29.24 18.29
N PRO A 245 1.77 29.13 17.03
CA PRO A 245 1.28 28.09 16.14
C PRO A 245 1.64 26.69 16.68
N LEU A 246 0.68 25.77 16.63
CA LEU A 246 0.92 24.37 16.98
C LEU A 246 2.04 23.79 16.09
N ASN A 247 2.95 23.05 16.70
CA ASN A 247 4.07 22.42 16.00
C ASN A 247 3.65 21.30 15.03
N GLY A 248 2.39 20.91 15.02
CA GLY A 248 1.88 19.86 14.17
C GLY A 248 0.42 20.05 13.78
N GLU A 249 -0.02 19.18 12.92
CA GLU A 249 -1.36 19.09 12.37
C GLU A 249 -1.96 17.73 12.69
N PRO A 250 -3.15 17.67 13.33
CA PRO A 250 -3.78 16.39 13.64
C PRO A 250 -4.40 15.76 12.39
N GLY A 251 -4.36 14.44 12.32
CA GLY A 251 -4.95 13.70 11.21
C GLY A 251 -4.83 12.20 11.38
N ILE A 252 -5.20 11.47 10.35
CA ILE A 252 -5.17 10.01 10.30
C ILE A 252 -4.05 9.55 9.38
N LEU A 253 -3.24 8.61 9.83
CA LEU A 253 -2.16 8.03 9.05
C LEU A 253 -2.70 7.06 7.98
N LEU A 254 -2.31 7.27 6.72
CA LEU A 254 -2.66 6.46 5.58
C LEU A 254 -1.46 5.63 5.03
N GLY A 255 -0.39 5.52 5.82
CA GLY A 255 0.80 4.75 5.45
C GLY A 255 1.90 5.59 4.80
N PHE A 256 2.81 4.92 4.12
CA PHE A 256 3.95 5.57 3.46
C PHE A 256 3.60 6.06 2.05
N SER A 257 4.26 7.12 1.60
CA SER A 257 4.02 7.72 0.27
C SER A 257 4.58 6.87 -0.87
N ASP A 258 5.72 6.23 -0.63
CA ASP A 258 6.39 5.34 -1.59
C ASP A 258 7.22 4.26 -0.86
N PHE A 259 7.78 3.31 -1.62
CA PHE A 259 8.52 2.18 -1.05
C PHE A 259 9.94 2.54 -0.56
N ALA A 260 10.55 3.56 -1.11
CA ALA A 260 11.92 3.96 -0.78
C ALA A 260 11.97 5.12 0.22
N GLY A 261 10.97 6.00 0.19
CA GLY A 261 10.94 7.22 0.97
C GLY A 261 10.51 7.05 2.41
N SER A 262 10.76 8.07 3.21
CA SER A 262 10.28 8.18 4.59
C SER A 262 9.01 9.02 4.71
N GLY A 263 8.49 9.56 3.59
CA GLY A 263 7.26 10.34 3.56
C GLY A 263 6.05 9.48 3.94
N ARG A 264 5.16 10.04 4.73
CA ARG A 264 3.92 9.41 5.17
C ARG A 264 2.74 10.16 4.62
N ARG A 265 1.77 9.47 4.07
CA ARG A 265 0.48 10.01 3.70
C ARG A 265 -0.36 10.12 4.96
N PHE A 266 -0.98 11.25 5.17
CA PHE A 266 -1.93 11.44 6.24
C PHE A 266 -3.09 12.33 5.79
N TYR A 267 -4.26 12.05 6.32
CA TYR A 267 -5.48 12.82 6.09
C TYR A 267 -5.63 13.87 7.19
N ARG A 268 -5.68 15.13 6.81
CA ARG A 268 -5.85 16.25 7.74
C ARG A 268 -7.32 16.44 8.10
N PHE A 269 -7.60 16.60 9.38
CA PHE A 269 -8.97 16.84 9.85
C PHE A 269 -9.49 18.25 9.46
N ASP A 270 -8.65 19.26 9.49
CA ASP A 270 -9.04 20.66 9.26
C ASP A 270 -9.32 20.99 7.79
N THR A 271 -8.61 20.36 6.85
CA THR A 271 -8.74 20.64 5.42
C THR A 271 -9.44 19.53 4.62
N GLY A 272 -9.65 18.36 5.22
CA GLY A 272 -10.19 17.20 4.51
C GLY A 272 -9.30 16.71 3.35
N ARG A 273 -7.99 16.96 3.40
CA ARG A 273 -7.07 16.63 2.31
C ARG A 273 -5.99 15.66 2.75
N VAL A 274 -5.60 14.78 1.83
CA VAL A 274 -4.44 13.91 2.01
C VAL A 274 -3.17 14.70 1.69
N GLN A 275 -2.20 14.63 2.58
CA GLN A 275 -0.88 15.26 2.44
C GLN A 275 0.23 14.28 2.73
N ILE A 276 1.45 14.62 2.30
CA ILE A 276 2.66 13.87 2.62
C ILE A 276 3.47 14.66 3.63
N ARG A 277 3.84 13.98 4.73
CA ARG A 277 4.73 14.52 5.77
C ARG A 277 5.84 13.53 6.08
N ARG A 278 6.99 14.07 6.45
CA ARG A 278 8.14 13.23 6.81
C ARG A 278 8.00 12.70 8.24
N GLU A 279 7.55 13.52 9.15
CA GLU A 279 7.51 13.20 10.56
C GLU A 279 6.07 13.23 11.08
N CYS A 280 5.66 12.11 11.64
CA CYS A 280 4.36 11.94 12.28
C CYS A 280 4.57 11.25 13.62
N VAL A 281 3.93 11.77 14.66
CA VAL A 281 3.94 11.22 16.02
C VAL A 281 2.55 10.68 16.33
N ARG A 282 2.48 9.44 16.79
CA ARG A 282 1.21 8.84 17.23
C ARG A 282 0.68 9.58 18.45
N LEU A 283 -0.60 9.89 18.43
CA LEU A 283 -1.31 10.41 19.58
C LEU A 283 -1.90 9.24 20.40
N ASP A 284 -1.97 9.43 21.72
CA ASP A 284 -2.69 8.48 22.56
C ASP A 284 -4.20 8.55 22.29
N VAL A 285 -4.93 7.54 22.77
CA VAL A 285 -6.38 7.42 22.52
C VAL A 285 -7.17 8.59 23.09
N VAL A 286 -6.73 9.15 24.22
CA VAL A 286 -7.42 10.28 24.89
C VAL A 286 -7.23 11.56 24.10
N ALA A 287 -5.99 11.87 23.73
CA ALA A 287 -5.68 13.02 22.89
C ALA A 287 -6.31 12.91 21.49
N ALA A 288 -6.36 11.69 20.93
CA ALA A 288 -7.01 11.43 19.66
C ALA A 288 -8.50 11.71 19.68
N ALA A 289 -9.22 11.27 20.74
CA ALA A 289 -10.66 11.47 20.88
C ALA A 289 -11.06 12.96 20.94
N GLN A 290 -10.18 13.83 21.44
CA GLN A 290 -10.43 15.27 21.51
C GLN A 290 -10.25 15.99 20.17
N LEU A 291 -9.51 15.39 19.24
CA LEU A 291 -9.15 15.98 17.96
C LEU A 291 -9.99 15.50 16.77
N ILE A 292 -10.74 14.40 16.96
CA ILE A 292 -11.68 13.93 15.96
C ILE A 292 -12.87 14.89 15.91
N PRO A 293 -13.18 15.53 14.77
CA PRO A 293 -14.31 16.43 14.68
C PRO A 293 -15.61 15.75 15.08
N PRO A 294 -16.50 16.42 15.81
CA PRO A 294 -17.83 15.88 16.11
C PRO A 294 -18.58 15.59 14.81
N GLN A 295 -19.48 14.63 14.87
CA GLN A 295 -20.29 14.17 13.74
C GLN A 295 -21.34 15.19 13.30
#